data_99aa064f6c8126d1d24c62c331a7f290
#
_entry.id   99aa064f6c8126d1d24c62c331a7f290
#
_cell.length_a   1.000
_cell.length_b   1.000
_cell.length_c   1.000
_cell.angle_alpha   90.00
_cell.angle_beta   90.00
_cell.angle_gamma   90.00
#
_symmetry.space_group_name_H-M   'P 1'
#
loop_
_entity.id
_entity.type
_entity.pdbx_description
1 polymer ?
#
loop_
_entity_poly.entity_id
_entity_poly.type
_entity_poly.pdbx_seq_one_letter_code
_entity_poly.pdbx_strand_id
1 'polypeptide(L)'
;MDHIKAIAFDLYGTLYDVHSVVARCDEQFPGRGREISAIWRQKQLEYTWLRSLMNRYVTFEQATEDALRFTCRHLRLDLDNEACKALCDAYLRLQPFPEVAGTLRALRQRGLKLAVLSNGSPHSIGAVVGNSGLRA
;
A
#
# COMPACT_ATOMS: atom_id res chain seq x y z
N MET A 1 -20.40 21.47 -11.98
CA MET A 1 -19.94 20.05 -11.86
C MET A 1 -20.84 19.05 -12.60
N ASP A 2 -21.71 19.53 -13.45
CA ASP A 2 -22.72 18.68 -14.10
C ASP A 2 -22.20 17.73 -15.19
N HIS A 3 -20.88 17.71 -15.45
CA HIS A 3 -20.27 16.88 -16.48
C HIS A 3 -19.40 15.73 -15.96
N ILE A 4 -19.10 15.69 -14.64
CA ILE A 4 -18.28 14.60 -14.06
C ILE A 4 -19.21 13.42 -13.79
N LYS A 5 -18.92 12.29 -14.44
CA LYS A 5 -19.70 11.04 -14.30
C LYS A 5 -18.94 9.93 -13.58
N ALA A 6 -17.63 10.08 -13.42
CA ALA A 6 -16.77 9.08 -12.80
C ALA A 6 -15.59 9.75 -12.09
N ILE A 7 -15.07 9.09 -11.06
CA ILE A 7 -13.86 9.47 -10.34
C ILE A 7 -12.97 8.24 -10.25
N ALA A 8 -11.70 8.39 -10.62
CA ALA A 8 -10.67 7.40 -10.41
C ALA A 8 -9.77 7.85 -9.24
N PHE A 9 -9.59 6.96 -8.27
CA PHE A 9 -8.75 7.21 -7.09
C PHE A 9 -7.44 6.44 -7.19
N ASP A 10 -6.34 7.07 -6.79
CA ASP A 10 -5.18 6.31 -6.36
C ASP A 10 -5.51 5.54 -5.07
N LEU A 11 -4.74 4.48 -4.80
CA LEU A 11 -5.00 3.59 -3.67
C LEU A 11 -4.07 3.89 -2.48
N TYR A 12 -2.77 3.70 -2.70
CA TYR A 12 -1.74 3.71 -1.63
C TYR A 12 -1.35 5.13 -1.21
N GLY A 13 -1.79 5.55 -0.03
CA GLY A 13 -1.59 6.90 0.49
C GLY A 13 -2.71 7.88 0.11
N THR A 14 -3.73 7.42 -0.62
CA THR A 14 -4.93 8.20 -0.97
C THR A 14 -6.18 7.65 -0.31
N LEU A 15 -6.51 6.40 -0.56
CA LEU A 15 -7.63 5.71 0.11
C LEU A 15 -7.16 4.94 1.34
N TYR A 16 -5.93 4.43 1.33
CA TYR A 16 -5.35 3.59 2.38
C TYR A 16 -4.08 4.20 2.96
N ASP A 17 -4.00 4.17 4.28
CA ASP A 17 -2.82 4.61 5.03
C ASP A 17 -1.70 3.56 4.92
N VAL A 18 -0.66 3.88 4.15
CA VAL A 18 0.50 3.00 3.96
C VAL A 18 1.32 2.84 5.25
N HIS A 19 1.19 3.76 6.20
CA HIS A 19 1.86 3.69 7.50
C HIS A 19 1.06 2.90 8.54
N SER A 20 -0.10 2.37 8.20
CA SER A 20 -0.84 1.43 9.07
C SER A 20 -0.06 0.13 9.34
N VAL A 21 1.02 -0.14 8.59
CA VAL A 21 1.95 -1.25 8.85
C VAL A 21 2.88 -1.02 10.05
N VAL A 22 2.97 0.19 10.60
CA VAL A 22 3.87 0.53 11.71
C VAL A 22 3.72 -0.43 12.89
N ALA A 23 2.50 -0.75 13.28
CA ALA A 23 2.24 -1.67 14.38
C ALA A 23 2.82 -3.07 14.11
N ARG A 24 2.69 -3.58 12.89
CA ARG A 24 3.28 -4.87 12.50
C ARG A 24 4.80 -4.83 12.47
N CYS A 25 5.38 -3.72 12.04
CA CYS A 25 6.83 -3.53 12.11
C CYS A 25 7.32 -3.50 13.57
N ASP A 26 6.58 -2.86 14.48
CA ASP A 26 6.90 -2.84 15.92
C ASP A 26 6.79 -4.23 16.58
N GLU A 27 5.84 -5.06 16.13
CA GLU A 27 5.74 -6.45 16.61
C GLU A 27 6.98 -7.28 16.24
N GLN A 28 7.56 -7.06 15.06
CA GLN A 28 8.76 -7.75 14.60
C GLN A 28 10.05 -7.12 15.14
N PHE A 29 10.08 -5.80 15.20
CA PHE A 29 11.25 -5.00 15.62
C PHE A 29 10.80 -3.91 16.59
N PRO A 30 10.70 -4.22 17.89
CA PRO A 30 10.16 -3.30 18.90
C PRO A 30 10.80 -1.90 18.88
N GLY A 31 9.96 -0.88 18.82
CA GLY A 31 10.38 0.52 18.81
C GLY A 31 10.92 1.04 17.46
N ARG A 32 10.96 0.20 16.42
CA ARG A 32 11.53 0.57 15.12
C ARG A 32 10.47 0.76 14.02
N GLY A 33 9.19 0.56 14.33
CA GLY A 33 8.13 0.51 13.34
C GLY A 33 8.01 1.75 12.47
N ARG A 34 8.07 2.94 13.05
CA ARG A 34 7.98 4.21 12.31
C ARG A 34 9.14 4.41 11.34
N GLU A 35 10.36 4.14 11.80
CA GLU A 35 11.57 4.26 10.98
C GLU A 35 11.54 3.27 9.82
N ILE A 36 11.19 2.00 10.10
CA ILE A 36 11.05 0.96 9.08
C ILE A 36 10.00 1.38 8.05
N SER A 37 8.81 1.76 8.48
CA SER A 37 7.71 2.15 7.59
C SER A 37 8.08 3.31 6.67
N ALA A 38 8.76 4.33 7.19
CA ALA A 38 9.17 5.49 6.41
C ALA A 38 10.17 5.13 5.31
N ILE A 39 11.25 4.43 5.65
CA ILE A 39 12.30 4.03 4.69
C ILE A 39 11.74 3.00 3.70
N TRP A 40 10.96 2.03 4.19
CA TRP A 40 10.33 1.01 3.36
C TRP A 40 9.44 1.64 2.28
N ARG A 41 8.56 2.57 2.66
CA ARG A 41 7.69 3.27 1.70
C ARG A 41 8.49 4.07 0.67
N GLN A 42 9.50 4.78 1.11
CA GLN A 42 10.36 5.54 0.20
C GLN A 42 11.03 4.61 -0.83
N LYS A 43 11.63 3.52 -0.38
CA LYS A 43 12.30 2.56 -1.27
C LYS A 43 11.33 1.81 -2.18
N GLN A 44 10.14 1.50 -1.71
CA GLN A 44 9.09 0.89 -2.51
C GLN A 44 8.73 1.78 -3.71
N LEU A 45 8.54 3.09 -3.50
CA LEU A 45 8.27 4.06 -4.56
C LEU A 45 9.46 4.19 -5.53
N GLU A 46 10.67 4.34 -4.99
CA GLU A 46 11.88 4.42 -5.80
C GLU A 46 12.04 3.19 -6.70
N TYR A 47 11.92 1.99 -6.15
CA TYR A 47 12.06 0.76 -6.92
C TYR A 47 10.97 0.59 -7.96
N THR A 48 9.73 0.93 -7.64
CA THR A 48 8.62 0.86 -8.58
C THR A 48 8.84 1.78 -9.78
N TRP A 49 9.20 3.03 -9.54
CA TRP A 49 9.35 4.02 -10.60
C TRP A 49 10.63 3.82 -11.40
N LEU A 50 11.77 3.65 -10.75
CA LEU A 50 13.06 3.48 -11.41
C LEU A 50 13.11 2.21 -12.27
N ARG A 51 12.56 1.11 -11.81
CA ARG A 51 12.51 -0.14 -12.58
C ARG A 51 11.63 0.00 -13.82
N SER A 52 10.50 0.70 -13.72
CA SER A 52 9.65 1.00 -14.88
C SER A 52 10.39 1.88 -15.89
N LEU A 53 11.08 2.94 -15.45
CA LEU A 53 11.85 3.83 -16.32
C LEU A 53 13.04 3.11 -17.00
N MET A 54 13.62 2.11 -16.35
CA MET A 54 14.72 1.30 -16.89
C MET A 54 14.24 0.14 -17.78
N ASN A 55 12.93 0.03 -18.06
CA ASN A 55 12.32 -1.14 -18.73
C ASN A 55 12.62 -2.47 -18.01
N ARG A 56 12.69 -2.46 -16.68
CA ARG A 56 12.92 -3.62 -15.81
C ARG A 56 11.77 -3.78 -14.82
N TYR A 57 10.56 -3.69 -15.33
CA TYR A 57 9.35 -3.80 -14.51
C TYR A 57 9.37 -5.09 -13.67
N VAL A 58 8.96 -4.95 -12.43
CA VAL A 58 8.60 -6.04 -11.53
C VAL A 58 7.23 -5.76 -10.94
N THR A 59 6.59 -6.76 -10.37
CA THR A 59 5.30 -6.58 -9.69
C THR A 59 5.46 -5.67 -8.48
N PHE A 60 4.37 -5.07 -8.04
CA PHE A 60 4.35 -4.24 -6.84
C PHE A 60 4.75 -5.05 -5.59
N GLU A 61 4.35 -6.32 -5.53
CA GLU A 61 4.74 -7.25 -4.46
C GLU A 61 6.25 -7.46 -4.41
N GLN A 62 6.88 -7.65 -5.56
CA GLN A 62 8.33 -7.82 -5.62
C GLN A 62 9.07 -6.52 -5.24
N ALA A 63 8.60 -5.36 -5.70
CA ALA A 63 9.16 -4.08 -5.30
C ALA A 63 8.98 -3.84 -3.78
N THR A 64 7.86 -4.24 -3.22
CA THR A 64 7.56 -4.15 -1.78
C THR A 64 8.52 -5.01 -0.95
N GLU A 65 8.74 -6.26 -1.35
CA GLU A 65 9.68 -7.17 -0.67
C GLU A 65 11.12 -6.68 -0.77
N ASP A 66 11.56 -6.30 -1.96
CA ASP A 66 12.93 -5.80 -2.18
C ASP A 66 13.21 -4.53 -1.37
N ALA A 67 12.23 -3.64 -1.27
CA ALA A 67 12.31 -2.43 -0.46
C ALA A 67 12.40 -2.74 1.03
N LEU A 68 11.64 -3.74 1.53
CA LEU A 68 11.73 -4.18 2.91
C LEU A 68 13.11 -4.77 3.23
N ARG A 69 13.62 -5.63 2.36
CA ARG A 69 14.95 -6.22 2.52
C ARG A 69 16.06 -5.16 2.52
N PHE A 70 15.95 -4.14 1.65
CA PHE A 70 16.85 -2.98 1.68
C PHE A 70 16.75 -2.25 3.03
N THR A 71 15.54 -1.95 3.47
CA THR A 71 15.29 -1.20 4.72
C THR A 71 15.91 -1.90 5.92
N CYS A 72 15.67 -3.19 6.08
CA CYS A 72 16.21 -3.94 7.20
C CYS A 72 17.74 -4.02 7.15
N ARG A 73 18.34 -4.21 5.99
CA ARG A 73 19.82 -4.17 5.85
C ARG A 73 20.37 -2.79 6.19
N HIS A 74 19.74 -1.72 5.71
CA HIS A 74 20.15 -0.34 6.01
C HIS A 74 20.12 -0.05 7.50
N LEU A 75 19.09 -0.53 8.19
CA LEU A 75 18.90 -0.36 9.63
C LEU A 75 19.64 -1.41 10.48
N ARG A 76 20.39 -2.34 9.85
CA ARG A 76 21.09 -3.45 10.49
C ARG A 76 20.17 -4.33 11.33
N LEU A 77 18.97 -4.59 10.81
CA LEU A 77 17.99 -5.49 11.40
C LEU A 77 18.08 -6.86 10.74
N ASP A 78 17.99 -7.90 11.55
CA ASP A 78 17.96 -9.28 11.07
C ASP A 78 16.53 -9.65 10.64
N LEU A 79 16.32 -9.72 9.32
CA LEU A 79 15.04 -10.05 8.71
C LEU A 79 15.09 -11.49 8.18
N ASP A 80 14.48 -12.41 8.91
CA ASP A 80 14.27 -13.75 8.41
C ASP A 80 13.12 -13.83 7.39
N ASN A 81 12.95 -15.00 6.78
CA ASN A 81 11.93 -15.18 5.74
C ASN A 81 10.50 -15.14 6.29
N GLU A 82 10.29 -15.56 7.53
CA GLU A 82 8.98 -15.56 8.18
C GLU A 82 8.54 -14.12 8.49
N ALA A 83 9.41 -13.33 9.11
CA ALA A 83 9.16 -11.91 9.37
C ALA A 83 8.98 -11.12 8.05
N CYS A 84 9.78 -11.41 7.03
CA CYS A 84 9.65 -10.80 5.72
C CYS A 84 8.26 -11.04 5.12
N LYS A 85 7.81 -12.30 5.14
CA LYS A 85 6.47 -12.65 4.65
C LYS A 85 5.37 -11.97 5.47
N ALA A 86 5.45 -12.02 6.79
CA ALA A 86 4.46 -11.40 7.67
C ALA A 86 4.31 -9.88 7.44
N LEU A 87 5.43 -9.18 7.24
CA LEU A 87 5.42 -7.75 6.96
C LEU A 87 4.90 -7.45 5.55
N CYS A 88 5.29 -8.21 4.53
CA CYS A 88 4.73 -8.05 3.18
C CYS A 88 3.22 -8.34 3.15
N ASP A 89 2.74 -9.34 3.89
CA ASP A 89 1.30 -9.63 4.03
C ASP A 89 0.55 -8.47 4.72
N ALA A 90 1.21 -7.69 5.58
CA ALA A 90 0.62 -6.50 6.18
C ALA A 90 0.26 -5.43 5.15
N TYR A 91 1.00 -5.31 4.05
CA TYR A 91 0.65 -4.42 2.94
C TYR A 91 -0.63 -4.83 2.20
N LEU A 92 -1.06 -6.06 2.32
CA LEU A 92 -2.34 -6.54 1.79
C LEU A 92 -3.52 -6.26 2.73
N ARG A 93 -3.25 -5.71 3.92
CA ARG A 93 -4.22 -5.45 5.00
C ARG A 93 -4.14 -4.02 5.52
N LEU A 94 -3.79 -3.07 4.64
CA LEU A 94 -3.73 -1.66 4.98
C LEU A 94 -5.10 -1.17 5.47
N GLN A 95 -5.06 -0.21 6.39
CA GLN A 95 -6.27 0.43 6.89
C GLN A 95 -6.65 1.60 5.99
N PRO A 96 -7.93 1.72 5.60
CA PRO A 96 -8.39 2.92 4.92
C PRO A 96 -8.34 4.11 5.87
N PHE A 97 -8.17 5.32 5.31
CA PHE A 97 -8.36 6.52 6.12
C PHE A 97 -9.80 6.61 6.63
N PRO A 98 -10.04 7.17 7.83
CA PRO A 98 -11.35 7.15 8.49
C PRO A 98 -12.50 7.68 7.65
N GLU A 99 -12.26 8.71 6.83
CA GLU A 99 -13.25 9.37 5.99
C GLU A 99 -13.61 8.60 4.71
N VAL A 100 -12.80 7.63 4.29
CA VAL A 100 -12.91 7.01 2.97
C VAL A 100 -14.26 6.30 2.77
N ALA A 101 -14.65 5.45 3.70
CA ALA A 101 -15.87 4.66 3.54
C ALA A 101 -17.14 5.54 3.43
N GLY A 102 -17.20 6.60 4.22
CA GLY A 102 -18.30 7.58 4.17
C GLY A 102 -18.32 8.37 2.87
N THR A 103 -17.16 8.85 2.44
CA THR A 103 -17.00 9.63 1.22
C THR A 103 -17.35 8.81 -0.03
N LEU A 104 -16.86 7.58 -0.14
CA LEU A 104 -17.16 6.72 -1.29
C LEU A 104 -18.66 6.43 -1.39
N ARG A 105 -19.33 6.16 -0.26
CA ARG A 105 -20.80 5.97 -0.24
C ARG A 105 -21.53 7.23 -0.70
N ALA A 106 -21.15 8.40 -0.20
CA ALA A 106 -21.78 9.65 -0.58
C ALA A 106 -21.62 9.96 -2.09
N LEU A 107 -20.44 9.71 -2.65
CA LEU A 107 -20.19 9.89 -4.09
C LEU A 107 -21.04 8.93 -4.94
N ARG A 108 -21.17 7.67 -4.54
CA ARG A 108 -22.06 6.71 -5.21
C ARG A 108 -23.53 7.11 -5.16
N GLN A 109 -23.99 7.58 -4.01
CA GLN A 109 -25.37 8.09 -3.86
C GLN A 109 -25.66 9.28 -4.79
N ARG A 110 -24.64 10.03 -5.17
CA ARG A 110 -24.73 11.10 -6.17
C ARG A 110 -24.67 10.60 -7.62
N GLY A 111 -24.66 9.31 -7.83
CA GLY A 111 -24.66 8.67 -9.16
C GLY A 111 -23.28 8.60 -9.85
N LEU A 112 -22.19 8.90 -9.14
CA LEU A 112 -20.85 8.84 -9.70
C LEU A 112 -20.34 7.39 -9.77
N LYS A 113 -19.70 7.04 -10.88
CA LYS A 113 -18.94 5.80 -11.01
C LYS A 113 -17.59 5.97 -10.33
N LEU A 114 -17.18 4.99 -9.52
CA LEU A 114 -15.91 5.02 -8.81
C LEU A 114 -15.00 3.93 -9.35
N ALA A 115 -13.72 4.25 -9.53
CA ALA A 115 -12.70 3.34 -10.00
C ALA A 115 -11.40 3.55 -9.23
N VAL A 116 -10.52 2.55 -9.27
CA VAL A 116 -9.15 2.65 -8.76
C VAL A 116 -8.18 2.73 -9.93
N LEU A 117 -7.24 3.66 -9.87
CA LEU A 117 -6.08 3.75 -10.75
C LEU A 117 -4.83 3.75 -9.88
N SER A 118 -4.06 2.66 -9.92
CA SER A 118 -2.95 2.42 -9.00
C SER A 118 -1.78 1.72 -9.68
N ASN A 119 -0.58 1.90 -9.13
CA ASN A 119 0.62 1.13 -9.50
C ASN A 119 0.63 -0.29 -8.89
N GLY A 120 -0.33 -0.62 -8.04
CA GLY A 120 -0.49 -1.97 -7.51
C GLY A 120 -0.88 -2.99 -8.57
N SER A 121 -0.55 -4.25 -8.34
CA SER A 121 -1.04 -5.33 -9.17
C SER A 121 -2.54 -5.58 -8.95
N PRO A 122 -3.24 -6.22 -9.88
CA PRO A 122 -4.63 -6.64 -9.65
C PRO A 122 -4.81 -7.49 -8.40
N HIS A 123 -3.81 -8.32 -8.06
CA HIS A 123 -3.79 -9.12 -6.83
C HIS A 123 -3.72 -8.24 -5.58
N SER A 124 -2.74 -7.33 -5.50
CA SER A 124 -2.56 -6.42 -4.36
C SER A 124 -3.78 -5.54 -4.15
N ILE A 125 -4.27 -4.91 -5.22
CA ILE A 125 -5.47 -4.05 -5.16
C ILE A 125 -6.68 -4.84 -4.66
N GLY A 126 -6.92 -6.00 -5.25
CA GLY A 126 -8.03 -6.87 -4.88
C GLY A 126 -7.96 -7.34 -3.41
N ALA A 127 -6.77 -7.66 -2.93
CA ALA A 127 -6.55 -8.08 -1.54
C ALA A 127 -6.77 -6.92 -0.55
N VAL A 128 -6.19 -5.74 -0.80
CA VAL A 128 -6.35 -4.57 0.08
C VAL A 128 -7.82 -4.15 0.17
N VAL A 129 -8.49 -4.01 -0.97
CA VAL A 129 -9.92 -3.65 -1.01
C VAL A 129 -10.79 -4.73 -0.37
N GLY A 130 -10.50 -6.00 -0.65
CA GLY A 130 -11.25 -7.12 -0.09
C GLY A 130 -11.12 -7.23 1.43
N ASN A 131 -9.91 -7.09 1.96
CA ASN A 131 -9.62 -7.19 3.39
C ASN A 131 -10.18 -6.02 4.20
N SER A 132 -10.35 -4.86 3.59
CA SER A 132 -10.89 -3.66 4.27
C SER A 132 -12.43 -3.59 4.30
N GLY A 133 -13.11 -4.46 3.56
CA GLY A 133 -14.58 -4.44 3.44
C GLY A 133 -15.13 -3.29 2.60
N LEU A 134 -14.29 -2.56 1.85
CA LEU A 134 -14.73 -1.46 0.98
C LEU A 134 -15.27 -1.93 -0.39
N ARG A 135 -15.35 -3.25 -0.63
CA ARG A 135 -16.07 -3.76 -1.79
C ARG A 135 -17.56 -3.43 -1.67
N ALA A 136 -18.00 -2.53 -2.49
CA ALA A 136 -19.40 -2.21 -2.68
C ALA A 136 -19.76 -2.23 -4.15
#